data_4682d845a0ef1d360d47e8caa351465b
#
_entry.id   4682d845a0ef1d360d47e8caa351465b
#
_cell.length_a   1.000
_cell.length_b   1.000
_cell.length_c   1.000
_cell.angle_alpha   90.00
_cell.angle_beta   90.00
_cell.angle_gamma   90.00
#
_symmetry.space_group_name_H-M   'P 1'
#
loop_
_entity.id
_entity.type
_entity.pdbx_description
1 polymer ?
#
loop_
_entity_poly.entity_id
_entity_poly.type
_entity_poly.pdbx_seq_one_letter_code
_entity_poly.pdbx_strand_id
1 'polypeptide(L)'
;LDDRNYDDLEYLYKIEVERSTFLTLEDRTYLEWIKTIIDFYQYELQFEAISHLENILSKVASTTLIYLKVLNTLSNFYSLVGREEDYEANYSHLIELYQTKNLDHQEVLFGYIRVRYNYAHYLVSKEKYNEAMQEALETIELCKERQTSYQLAPLLVLVGNCGTQFLGKEQVKNYYLEARELCKIYNNPLMLMKIENYLKELDAV
;
A
#
# COMPACT_ATOMS: atom_id res chain seq x y z
N LEU A 1 -6.81 -7.50 0.71
CA LEU A 1 -5.37 -7.39 0.99
C LEU A 1 -5.08 -6.56 2.25
N ASP A 2 -5.95 -5.58 2.57
CA ASP A 2 -5.74 -4.71 3.73
C ASP A 2 -5.85 -5.47 5.08
N ASP A 3 -6.63 -6.55 5.12
CA ASP A 3 -6.82 -7.39 6.33
C ASP A 3 -5.80 -8.54 6.44
N ARG A 4 -4.89 -8.69 5.45
CA ARG A 4 -3.89 -9.78 5.37
C ARG A 4 -4.48 -11.18 5.56
N ASN A 5 -5.72 -11.39 5.17
CA ASN A 5 -6.37 -12.70 5.18
C ASN A 5 -6.05 -13.44 3.88
N TYR A 6 -4.91 -14.09 3.86
CA TYR A 6 -4.44 -14.80 2.67
C TYR A 6 -5.20 -16.11 2.42
N ASP A 7 -5.81 -16.72 3.44
CA ASP A 7 -6.66 -17.92 3.29
C ASP A 7 -7.91 -17.60 2.47
N ASP A 8 -8.58 -16.47 2.78
CA ASP A 8 -9.73 -16.00 1.99
C ASP A 8 -9.31 -15.60 0.58
N LEU A 9 -8.13 -14.99 0.42
CA LEU A 9 -7.60 -14.64 -0.90
C LEU A 9 -7.33 -15.89 -1.73
N GLU A 10 -6.75 -16.92 -1.15
CA GLU A 10 -6.52 -18.20 -1.84
C GLU A 10 -7.83 -18.90 -2.20
N TYR A 11 -8.81 -18.88 -1.32
CA TYR A 11 -10.14 -19.42 -1.59
C TYR A 11 -10.80 -18.73 -2.80
N LEU A 12 -10.79 -17.40 -2.81
CA LEU A 12 -11.32 -16.62 -3.94
C LEU A 12 -10.55 -16.88 -5.25
N TYR A 13 -9.22 -16.96 -5.16
CA TYR A 13 -8.37 -17.29 -6.31
C TYR A 13 -8.76 -18.65 -6.91
N LYS A 14 -8.95 -19.68 -6.11
CA LYS A 14 -9.35 -21.02 -6.56
C LYS A 14 -10.71 -21.00 -7.26
N ILE A 15 -11.69 -20.26 -6.70
CA ILE A 15 -13.00 -20.10 -7.31
C ILE A 15 -12.88 -19.43 -8.70
N GLU A 16 -12.11 -18.36 -8.80
CA GLU A 16 -11.95 -17.64 -10.07
C GLU A 16 -11.26 -18.50 -11.13
N VAL A 17 -10.24 -19.25 -10.77
CA VAL A 17 -9.55 -20.18 -11.69
C VAL A 17 -10.49 -21.28 -12.17
N GLU A 18 -11.30 -21.88 -11.29
CA GLU A 18 -12.25 -22.95 -11.65
C GLU A 18 -13.40 -22.47 -12.55
N ARG A 19 -13.86 -21.23 -12.36
CA ARG A 19 -14.96 -20.62 -13.15
C ARG A 19 -14.52 -20.13 -14.50
N SER A 20 -13.23 -19.93 -14.70
CA SER A 20 -12.68 -19.23 -15.85
C SER A 20 -12.49 -20.17 -17.04
N THR A 21 -13.50 -20.28 -17.92
CA THR A 21 -13.41 -21.02 -19.18
C THR A 21 -12.72 -20.23 -20.30
N PHE A 22 -12.81 -18.89 -20.26
CA PHE A 22 -12.18 -17.99 -21.25
C PHE A 22 -11.59 -16.77 -20.54
N LEU A 23 -10.29 -16.84 -20.23
CA LEU A 23 -9.54 -15.71 -19.67
C LEU A 23 -8.84 -14.92 -20.77
N THR A 24 -8.97 -13.60 -20.73
CA THR A 24 -8.10 -12.70 -21.49
C THR A 24 -6.66 -12.80 -20.99
N LEU A 25 -5.71 -12.27 -21.75
CA LEU A 25 -4.31 -12.21 -21.28
C LEU A 25 -4.21 -11.36 -20.00
N GLU A 26 -4.97 -10.28 -19.89
CA GLU A 26 -5.00 -9.42 -18.71
C GLU A 26 -5.55 -10.15 -17.47
N ASP A 27 -6.64 -10.90 -17.61
CA ASP A 27 -7.21 -11.70 -16.52
C ASP A 27 -6.21 -12.76 -16.02
N ARG A 28 -5.52 -13.44 -16.93
CA ARG A 28 -4.48 -14.42 -16.57
C ARG A 28 -3.35 -13.75 -15.80
N THR A 29 -2.86 -12.62 -16.28
CA THR A 29 -1.81 -11.87 -15.61
C THR A 29 -2.24 -11.41 -14.22
N TYR A 30 -3.50 -10.99 -14.07
CA TYR A 30 -4.08 -10.63 -12.79
C TYR A 30 -4.10 -11.82 -11.82
N LEU A 31 -4.54 -12.99 -12.27
CA LEU A 31 -4.55 -14.20 -11.46
C LEU A 31 -3.14 -14.68 -11.10
N GLU A 32 -2.19 -14.61 -12.04
CA GLU A 32 -0.77 -14.92 -11.76
C GLU A 32 -0.20 -13.97 -10.70
N TRP A 33 -0.51 -12.67 -10.78
CA TRP A 33 -0.12 -11.70 -9.76
C TRP A 33 -0.70 -12.03 -8.38
N ILE A 34 -2.02 -12.32 -8.28
CA ILE A 34 -2.66 -12.72 -7.02
C ILE A 34 -2.02 -14.00 -6.46
N LYS A 35 -1.79 -15.01 -7.31
CA LYS A 35 -1.13 -16.25 -6.89
C LYS A 35 0.25 -15.98 -6.30
N THR A 36 1.00 -15.09 -6.92
CA THR A 36 2.34 -14.73 -6.45
C THR A 36 2.31 -14.03 -5.08
N ILE A 37 1.28 -13.24 -4.79
CA ILE A 37 1.08 -12.64 -3.46
C ILE A 37 0.84 -13.73 -2.41
N ILE A 38 -0.01 -14.72 -2.74
CA ILE A 38 -0.27 -15.87 -1.86
C ILE A 38 1.02 -16.66 -1.62
N ASP A 39 1.78 -16.95 -2.67
CA ASP A 39 3.04 -17.69 -2.58
C ASP A 39 4.04 -16.99 -1.66
N PHE A 40 4.15 -15.67 -1.77
CA PHE A 40 5.07 -14.89 -0.95
C PHE A 40 4.70 -14.89 0.54
N TYR A 41 3.43 -14.62 0.86
CA TYR A 41 3.02 -14.38 2.25
C TYR A 41 2.53 -15.63 2.98
N GLN A 42 1.88 -16.54 2.28
CA GLN A 42 1.29 -17.74 2.90
C GLN A 42 2.23 -18.94 2.83
N TYR A 43 2.92 -19.11 1.70
CA TYR A 43 3.81 -20.24 1.48
C TYR A 43 5.28 -19.91 1.67
N GLU A 44 5.62 -18.67 2.01
CA GLU A 44 6.98 -18.17 2.26
C GLU A 44 7.95 -18.39 1.07
N LEU A 45 7.43 -18.54 -0.16
CA LEU A 45 8.19 -18.73 -1.38
C LEU A 45 8.70 -17.37 -1.93
N GLN A 46 9.51 -16.68 -1.13
CA GLN A 46 9.88 -15.28 -1.38
C GLN A 46 10.67 -15.09 -2.68
N PHE A 47 11.68 -15.93 -2.92
CA PHE A 47 12.54 -15.79 -4.10
C PHE A 47 11.82 -16.18 -5.39
N GLU A 48 11.03 -17.24 -5.35
CA GLU A 48 10.20 -17.70 -6.47
C GLU A 48 9.14 -16.64 -6.82
N ALA A 49 8.50 -16.06 -5.82
CA ALA A 49 7.50 -14.99 -6.00
C ALA A 49 8.11 -13.74 -6.64
N ILE A 50 9.28 -13.29 -6.17
CA ILE A 50 10.00 -12.18 -6.77
C ILE A 50 10.35 -12.47 -8.23
N SER A 51 10.97 -13.63 -8.52
CA SER A 51 11.31 -14.02 -9.88
C SER A 51 10.09 -14.12 -10.80
N HIS A 52 8.96 -14.56 -10.25
CA HIS A 52 7.71 -14.63 -11.01
C HIS A 52 7.17 -13.23 -11.36
N LEU A 53 7.18 -12.26 -10.41
CA LEU A 53 6.78 -10.88 -10.70
C LEU A 53 7.71 -10.21 -11.71
N GLU A 54 9.03 -10.41 -11.61
CA GLU A 54 10.00 -9.93 -12.60
C GLU A 54 9.69 -10.48 -14.01
N ASN A 55 9.34 -11.75 -14.11
CA ASN A 55 8.94 -12.39 -15.38
C ASN A 55 7.59 -11.83 -15.91
N ILE A 56 6.61 -11.56 -15.05
CA ILE A 56 5.36 -10.90 -15.45
C ILE A 56 5.65 -9.53 -16.04
N LEU A 57 6.46 -8.71 -15.35
CA LEU A 57 6.82 -7.36 -15.82
C LEU A 57 7.55 -7.36 -17.16
N SER A 58 8.34 -8.41 -17.46
CA SER A 58 9.03 -8.53 -18.75
C SER A 58 8.09 -8.77 -19.94
N LYS A 59 6.84 -9.20 -19.68
CA LYS A 59 5.85 -9.58 -20.70
C LYS A 59 4.70 -8.58 -20.83
N VAL A 60 4.52 -7.72 -19.85
CA VAL A 60 3.39 -6.78 -19.78
C VAL A 60 3.86 -5.37 -20.15
N ALA A 61 3.06 -4.68 -20.96
CA ALA A 61 3.39 -3.30 -21.35
C ALA A 61 3.34 -2.35 -20.14
N SER A 62 4.35 -1.51 -19.98
CA SER A 62 4.47 -0.55 -18.87
C SER A 62 3.36 0.51 -18.83
N THR A 63 2.58 0.61 -19.91
CA THR A 63 1.42 1.51 -19.99
C THR A 63 0.17 0.99 -19.31
N THR A 64 0.11 -0.28 -18.95
CA THR A 64 -1.07 -0.94 -18.38
C THR A 64 -1.18 -0.75 -16.87
N LEU A 65 -2.40 -0.79 -16.34
CA LEU A 65 -2.62 -0.71 -14.88
C LEU A 65 -2.09 -1.94 -14.13
N ILE A 66 -2.18 -3.11 -14.76
CA ILE A 66 -1.64 -4.33 -14.14
C ILE A 66 -0.12 -4.26 -13.99
N TYR A 67 0.61 -3.64 -14.93
CA TYR A 67 2.04 -3.40 -14.78
C TYR A 67 2.36 -2.59 -13.52
N LEU A 68 1.62 -1.49 -13.28
CA LEU A 68 1.81 -0.64 -12.11
C LEU A 68 1.51 -1.40 -10.79
N LYS A 69 0.47 -2.24 -10.79
CA LYS A 69 0.12 -3.07 -9.62
C LYS A 69 1.22 -4.09 -9.31
N VAL A 70 1.70 -4.79 -10.34
CA VAL A 70 2.78 -5.79 -10.22
C VAL A 70 4.07 -5.14 -9.77
N LEU A 71 4.47 -4.01 -10.37
CA LEU A 71 5.69 -3.28 -10.02
C LEU A 71 5.66 -2.78 -8.56
N ASN A 72 4.51 -2.24 -8.11
CA ASN A 72 4.34 -1.83 -6.71
C ASN A 72 4.42 -3.03 -5.74
N THR A 73 3.86 -4.18 -6.12
CA THR A 73 3.96 -5.40 -5.30
C THR A 73 5.39 -5.90 -5.22
N LEU A 74 6.10 -5.93 -6.36
CA LEU A 74 7.51 -6.32 -6.43
C LEU A 74 8.38 -5.39 -5.57
N SER A 75 8.13 -4.08 -5.61
CA SER A 75 8.83 -3.12 -4.75
C SER A 75 8.66 -3.48 -3.27
N ASN A 76 7.41 -3.75 -2.84
CA ASN A 76 7.17 -4.15 -1.45
C ASN A 76 7.88 -5.46 -1.08
N PHE A 77 7.95 -6.43 -2.00
CA PHE A 77 8.70 -7.66 -1.77
C PHE A 77 10.19 -7.39 -1.62
N TYR A 78 10.77 -6.53 -2.47
CA TYR A 78 12.17 -6.12 -2.34
C TYR A 78 12.46 -5.48 -0.97
N SER A 79 11.57 -4.59 -0.49
CA SER A 79 11.71 -4.00 0.85
C SER A 79 11.71 -5.06 1.95
N LEU A 80 10.82 -6.07 1.85
CA LEU A 80 10.69 -7.13 2.86
C LEU A 80 11.88 -8.09 2.90
N VAL A 81 12.55 -8.30 1.75
CA VAL A 81 13.75 -9.17 1.67
C VAL A 81 15.06 -8.38 1.76
N GLY A 82 15.02 -7.07 2.03
CA GLY A 82 16.21 -6.23 2.21
C GLY A 82 16.91 -5.80 0.91
N ARG A 83 16.26 -5.90 -0.25
CA ARG A 83 16.76 -5.41 -1.55
C ARG A 83 16.44 -3.92 -1.73
N GLU A 84 17.13 -3.07 -0.97
CA GLU A 84 16.81 -1.64 -0.85
C GLU A 84 17.03 -0.87 -2.15
N GLU A 85 18.14 -1.11 -2.84
CA GLU A 85 18.46 -0.44 -4.11
C GLU A 85 17.41 -0.73 -5.18
N ASP A 86 16.94 -1.98 -5.25
CA ASP A 86 15.88 -2.39 -6.17
C ASP A 86 14.53 -1.73 -5.80
N TYR A 87 14.24 -1.62 -4.50
CA TYR A 87 13.04 -0.92 -4.02
C TYR A 87 13.05 0.54 -4.47
N GLU A 88 14.14 1.27 -4.21
CA GLU A 88 14.25 2.70 -4.54
C GLU A 88 14.22 2.95 -6.05
N ALA A 89 14.87 2.10 -6.84
CA ALA A 89 14.80 2.16 -8.30
C ALA A 89 13.37 1.95 -8.81
N ASN A 90 12.66 0.93 -8.29
CA ASN A 90 11.28 0.68 -8.66
C ASN A 90 10.32 1.79 -8.20
N TYR A 91 10.53 2.36 -7.02
CA TYR A 91 9.73 3.49 -6.54
C TYR A 91 9.88 4.70 -7.46
N SER A 92 11.12 5.06 -7.80
CA SER A 92 11.41 6.17 -8.71
C SER A 92 10.73 5.95 -10.07
N HIS A 93 10.84 4.74 -10.61
CA HIS A 93 10.18 4.38 -11.87
C HIS A 93 8.64 4.43 -11.78
N LEU A 94 8.04 3.97 -10.68
CA LEU A 94 6.59 4.08 -10.45
C LEU A 94 6.14 5.54 -10.44
N ILE A 95 6.87 6.43 -9.77
CA ILE A 95 6.51 7.86 -9.73
C ILE A 95 6.57 8.46 -11.14
N GLU A 96 7.62 8.18 -11.92
CA GLU A 96 7.72 8.63 -13.32
C GLU A 96 6.54 8.14 -14.17
N LEU A 97 6.17 6.86 -14.04
CA LEU A 97 5.02 6.30 -14.76
C LEU A 97 3.71 6.99 -14.37
N TYR A 98 3.47 7.23 -13.07
CA TYR A 98 2.26 7.91 -12.61
C TYR A 98 2.20 9.38 -13.05
N GLN A 99 3.32 10.08 -13.22
CA GLN A 99 3.34 11.44 -13.77
C GLN A 99 2.77 11.52 -15.20
N THR A 100 2.81 10.42 -15.95
CA THR A 100 2.25 10.35 -17.31
C THR A 100 0.76 9.95 -17.33
N LYS A 101 0.16 9.62 -16.20
CA LYS A 101 -1.20 9.11 -16.10
C LYS A 101 -2.21 10.20 -15.74
N ASN A 102 -3.45 9.99 -16.16
CA ASN A 102 -4.55 10.84 -15.74
C ASN A 102 -5.08 10.39 -14.37
N LEU A 103 -4.81 11.18 -13.33
CA LEU A 103 -5.26 10.94 -11.96
C LEU A 103 -6.76 11.17 -11.74
N ASP A 104 -7.52 11.63 -12.75
CA ASP A 104 -8.99 11.70 -12.66
C ASP A 104 -9.63 10.31 -12.74
N HIS A 105 -8.91 9.32 -13.26
CA HIS A 105 -9.33 7.92 -13.19
C HIS A 105 -9.09 7.36 -11.79
N GLN A 106 -10.16 6.97 -11.12
CA GLN A 106 -10.14 6.52 -9.72
C GLN A 106 -9.11 5.39 -9.45
N GLU A 107 -9.03 4.41 -10.33
CA GLU A 107 -8.11 3.28 -10.16
C GLU A 107 -6.64 3.72 -10.26
N VAL A 108 -6.34 4.68 -11.14
CA VAL A 108 -5.00 5.29 -11.27
C VAL A 108 -4.66 6.08 -10.02
N LEU A 109 -5.59 6.93 -9.56
CA LEU A 109 -5.43 7.73 -8.34
C LEU A 109 -5.18 6.85 -7.12
N PHE A 110 -5.98 5.80 -6.94
CA PHE A 110 -5.82 4.88 -5.80
C PHE A 110 -4.49 4.13 -5.86
N GLY A 111 -4.06 3.73 -7.05
CA GLY A 111 -2.74 3.13 -7.25
C GLY A 111 -1.62 4.08 -6.86
N TYR A 112 -1.69 5.35 -7.27
CA TYR A 112 -0.71 6.37 -6.94
C TYR A 112 -0.64 6.65 -5.44
N ILE A 113 -1.79 6.86 -4.79
CA ILE A 113 -1.88 7.05 -3.34
C ILE A 113 -1.28 5.84 -2.59
N ARG A 114 -1.55 4.62 -3.06
CA ARG A 114 -1.00 3.40 -2.46
C ARG A 114 0.52 3.33 -2.57
N VAL A 115 1.09 3.69 -3.72
CA VAL A 115 2.54 3.73 -3.93
C VAL A 115 3.20 4.71 -2.96
N ARG A 116 2.66 5.91 -2.81
CA ARG A 116 3.16 6.93 -1.89
C ARG A 116 3.02 6.49 -0.42
N TYR A 117 1.90 5.90 -0.04
CA TYR A 117 1.70 5.32 1.28
C TYR A 117 2.73 4.22 1.61
N ASN A 118 2.99 3.31 0.66
CA ASN A 118 3.98 2.26 0.83
C ASN A 118 5.39 2.82 0.98
N TYR A 119 5.71 3.90 0.25
CA TYR A 119 7.01 4.57 0.38
C TYR A 119 7.17 5.25 1.74
N ALA A 120 6.14 5.91 2.23
CA ALA A 120 6.16 6.47 3.59
C ALA A 120 6.41 5.38 4.65
N HIS A 121 5.81 4.20 4.50
CA HIS A 121 6.10 3.04 5.36
C HIS A 121 7.52 2.50 5.22
N TYR A 122 8.06 2.46 4.00
CA TYR A 122 9.45 2.11 3.77
C TYR A 122 10.39 3.09 4.48
N LEU A 123 10.15 4.39 4.39
CA LEU A 123 10.92 5.41 5.11
C LEU A 123 10.87 5.21 6.64
N VAL A 124 9.71 4.84 7.19
CA VAL A 124 9.59 4.47 8.62
C VAL A 124 10.49 3.28 8.95
N SER A 125 10.52 2.24 8.11
CA SER A 125 11.39 1.06 8.32
C SER A 125 12.89 1.39 8.27
N LYS A 126 13.24 2.55 7.68
CA LYS A 126 14.61 3.10 7.63
C LYS A 126 14.87 4.17 8.71
N GLU A 127 13.95 4.32 9.66
CA GLU A 127 14.01 5.33 10.72
C GLU A 127 14.06 6.79 10.20
N LYS A 128 13.70 7.01 8.94
CA LYS A 128 13.59 8.32 8.29
C LYS A 128 12.24 8.97 8.58
N TYR A 129 11.93 9.15 9.87
CA TYR A 129 10.59 9.55 10.32
C TYR A 129 10.16 10.92 9.81
N ASN A 130 11.07 11.88 9.67
CA ASN A 130 10.73 13.21 9.14
C ASN A 130 10.33 13.14 7.65
N GLU A 131 11.10 12.39 6.85
CA GLU A 131 10.80 12.17 5.42
C GLU A 131 9.49 11.39 5.26
N ALA A 132 9.27 10.37 6.09
CA ALA A 132 8.03 9.58 6.09
C ALA A 132 6.80 10.44 6.42
N MET A 133 6.92 11.33 7.40
CA MET A 133 5.87 12.26 7.78
C MET A 133 5.56 13.25 6.64
N GLN A 134 6.59 13.80 6.01
CA GLN A 134 6.44 14.70 4.87
C GLN A 134 5.70 14.02 3.71
N GLU A 135 6.13 12.84 3.32
CA GLU A 135 5.50 12.05 2.25
C GLU A 135 4.02 11.75 2.55
N ALA A 136 3.72 11.40 3.81
CA ALA A 136 2.35 11.14 4.24
C ALA A 136 1.49 12.42 4.21
N LEU A 137 2.01 13.56 4.67
CA LEU A 137 1.31 14.85 4.63
C LEU A 137 1.00 15.29 3.20
N GLU A 138 1.96 15.22 2.30
CA GLU A 138 1.74 15.53 0.89
C GLU A 138 0.69 14.60 0.25
N THR A 139 0.68 13.31 0.64
CA THR A 139 -0.32 12.36 0.15
C THR A 139 -1.70 12.65 0.74
N ILE A 140 -1.80 13.12 1.99
CA ILE A 140 -3.06 13.60 2.59
C ILE A 140 -3.60 14.80 1.82
N GLU A 141 -2.75 15.78 1.47
CA GLU A 141 -3.19 16.92 0.66
C GLU A 141 -3.70 16.48 -0.72
N LEU A 142 -3.01 15.54 -1.38
CA LEU A 142 -3.52 14.93 -2.62
C LEU A 142 -4.91 14.30 -2.42
N CYS A 143 -5.14 13.58 -1.32
CA CYS A 143 -6.44 12.99 -1.01
C CYS A 143 -7.52 14.08 -0.86
N LYS A 144 -7.22 15.19 -0.19
CA LYS A 144 -8.14 16.32 -0.02
C LYS A 144 -8.45 17.01 -1.35
N GLU A 145 -7.44 17.32 -2.15
CA GLU A 145 -7.59 17.92 -3.48
C GLU A 145 -8.46 17.06 -4.40
N ARG A 146 -8.29 15.75 -4.35
CA ARG A 146 -9.02 14.77 -5.16
C ARG A 146 -10.31 14.27 -4.51
N GLN A 147 -10.68 14.82 -3.34
CA GLN A 147 -11.91 14.50 -2.58
C GLN A 147 -12.09 12.99 -2.35
N THR A 148 -11.00 12.30 -1.97
CA THR A 148 -11.00 10.86 -1.69
C THR A 148 -10.58 10.58 -0.24
N SER A 149 -11.21 9.58 0.38
CA SER A 149 -10.81 9.05 1.69
C SER A 149 -9.92 7.81 1.60
N TYR A 150 -9.56 7.39 0.36
CA TYR A 150 -8.72 6.22 0.17
C TYR A 150 -7.37 6.39 0.87
N GLN A 151 -7.00 5.45 1.72
CA GLN A 151 -5.79 5.46 2.57
C GLN A 151 -5.67 6.68 3.53
N LEU A 152 -6.70 7.51 3.70
CA LEU A 152 -6.60 8.73 4.50
C LEU A 152 -6.40 8.40 5.99
N ALA A 153 -7.16 7.46 6.56
CA ALA A 153 -6.98 7.07 7.96
C ALA A 153 -5.61 6.43 8.25
N PRO A 154 -5.10 5.47 7.45
CA PRO A 154 -3.73 4.97 7.56
C PRO A 154 -2.65 6.06 7.46
N LEU A 155 -2.79 7.02 6.55
CA LEU A 155 -1.85 8.13 6.40
C LEU A 155 -1.82 9.03 7.64
N LEU A 156 -2.99 9.39 8.19
CA LEU A 156 -3.09 10.16 9.42
C LEU A 156 -2.43 9.44 10.61
N VAL A 157 -2.64 8.13 10.73
CA VAL A 157 -1.96 7.31 11.75
C VAL A 157 -0.44 7.34 11.56
N LEU A 158 0.03 7.23 10.32
CA LEU A 158 1.47 7.29 10.02
C LEU A 158 2.06 8.65 10.42
N VAL A 159 1.38 9.76 10.09
CA VAL A 159 1.79 11.10 10.54
C VAL A 159 1.83 11.19 12.06
N GLY A 160 0.81 10.67 12.75
CA GLY A 160 0.78 10.61 14.22
C GLY A 160 1.98 9.85 14.79
N ASN A 161 2.25 8.65 14.27
CA ASN A 161 3.36 7.81 14.71
C ASN A 161 4.73 8.47 14.50
N CYS A 162 4.97 9.00 13.30
CA CYS A 162 6.22 9.72 13.00
C CYS A 162 6.33 11.03 13.79
N GLY A 163 5.19 11.71 13.96
CA GLY A 163 5.12 13.02 14.61
C GLY A 163 5.44 13.01 16.09
N THR A 164 5.41 11.87 16.78
CA THR A 164 5.75 11.78 18.22
C THR A 164 7.14 12.34 18.56
N GLN A 165 8.04 12.38 17.60
CA GLN A 165 9.40 12.90 17.77
C GLN A 165 9.54 14.39 17.42
N PHE A 166 8.60 14.98 16.66
CA PHE A 166 8.74 16.30 16.05
C PHE A 166 7.59 17.26 16.38
N LEU A 167 6.43 16.72 16.76
CA LEU A 167 5.21 17.48 17.00
C LEU A 167 4.86 17.50 18.49
N GLY A 168 4.08 18.50 18.88
CA GLY A 168 3.49 18.52 20.21
C GLY A 168 2.44 17.43 20.40
N LYS A 169 2.29 16.94 21.65
CA LYS A 169 1.34 15.89 22.04
C LYS A 169 -0.08 16.12 21.49
N GLU A 170 -0.59 17.34 21.61
CA GLU A 170 -1.93 17.68 21.10
C GLU A 170 -2.05 17.58 19.58
N GLN A 171 -1.01 17.93 18.84
CA GLN A 171 -1.00 17.78 17.38
C GLN A 171 -1.02 16.31 16.97
N VAL A 172 -0.20 15.47 17.60
CA VAL A 172 -0.21 14.01 17.40
C VAL A 172 -1.59 13.43 17.70
N LYS A 173 -2.17 13.83 18.84
CA LYS A 173 -3.51 13.41 19.26
C LYS A 173 -4.59 13.75 18.22
N ASN A 174 -4.52 14.93 17.63
CA ASN A 174 -5.48 15.35 16.60
C ASN A 174 -5.43 14.44 15.37
N TYR A 175 -4.25 14.05 14.88
CA TYR A 175 -4.13 13.09 13.76
C TYR A 175 -4.79 11.74 14.08
N TYR A 176 -4.59 11.22 15.29
CA TYR A 176 -5.25 9.98 15.71
C TYR A 176 -6.76 10.13 15.85
N LEU A 177 -7.25 11.28 16.35
CA LEU A 177 -8.67 11.53 16.48
C LEU A 177 -9.35 11.64 15.10
N GLU A 178 -8.74 12.31 14.14
CA GLU A 178 -9.24 12.38 12.76
C GLU A 178 -9.29 10.98 12.12
N ALA A 179 -8.21 10.20 12.24
CA ALA A 179 -8.17 8.82 11.75
C ALA A 179 -9.25 7.96 12.39
N ARG A 180 -9.48 8.11 13.70
CA ARG A 180 -10.51 7.39 14.45
C ARG A 180 -11.91 7.66 13.90
N GLU A 181 -12.26 8.91 13.64
CA GLU A 181 -13.57 9.25 13.10
C GLU A 181 -13.77 8.68 11.68
N LEU A 182 -12.74 8.70 10.84
CA LEU A 182 -12.79 8.02 9.53
C LEU A 182 -13.01 6.52 9.67
N CYS A 183 -12.31 5.85 10.61
CA CYS A 183 -12.49 4.42 10.86
C CYS A 183 -13.91 4.07 11.33
N LYS A 184 -14.57 4.95 12.10
CA LYS A 184 -15.97 4.78 12.49
C LYS A 184 -16.90 4.93 11.29
N ILE A 185 -16.71 5.97 10.47
CA ILE A 185 -17.52 6.24 9.28
C ILE A 185 -17.45 5.08 8.28
N TYR A 186 -16.25 4.54 8.04
CA TYR A 186 -16.01 3.47 7.06
C TYR A 186 -16.02 2.05 7.65
N ASN A 187 -16.43 1.91 8.92
CA ASN A 187 -16.55 0.62 9.63
C ASN A 187 -15.27 -0.23 9.55
N ASN A 188 -14.12 0.37 9.94
CA ASN A 188 -12.84 -0.34 10.04
C ASN A 188 -12.47 -0.63 11.51
N PRO A 189 -12.99 -1.72 12.10
CA PRO A 189 -12.81 -2.03 13.52
C PRO A 189 -11.37 -2.38 13.89
N LEU A 190 -10.61 -2.99 12.97
CA LEU A 190 -9.21 -3.36 13.22
C LEU A 190 -8.32 -2.14 13.36
N MET A 191 -8.46 -1.18 12.45
CA MET A 191 -7.71 0.08 12.53
C MET A 191 -8.18 0.91 13.74
N LEU A 192 -9.49 0.94 14.01
CA LEU A 192 -10.06 1.65 15.15
C LEU A 192 -9.44 1.15 16.47
N MET A 193 -9.34 -0.16 16.67
CA MET A 193 -8.70 -0.75 17.85
C MET A 193 -7.24 -0.33 18.00
N LYS A 194 -6.48 -0.29 16.91
CA LYS A 194 -5.08 0.19 16.93
C LYS A 194 -4.98 1.66 17.34
N ILE A 195 -5.84 2.51 16.78
CA ILE A 195 -5.86 3.95 17.09
C ILE A 195 -6.21 4.19 18.56
N GLU A 196 -7.20 3.47 19.11
CA GLU A 196 -7.56 3.59 20.52
C GLU A 196 -6.41 3.19 21.47
N ASN A 197 -5.57 2.23 21.06
CA ASN A 197 -4.36 1.90 21.82
C ASN A 197 -3.32 3.02 21.74
N TYR A 198 -3.05 3.59 20.57
CA TYR A 198 -2.13 4.73 20.42
C TYR A 198 -2.57 5.96 21.24
N LEU A 199 -3.88 6.25 21.28
CA LEU A 199 -4.42 7.33 22.10
C LEU A 199 -4.22 7.07 23.59
N LYS A 200 -4.42 5.84 24.08
CA LYS A 200 -4.16 5.47 25.47
C LYS A 200 -2.67 5.59 25.84
N GLU A 201 -1.79 5.13 24.98
CA GLU A 201 -0.34 5.23 25.17
C GLU A 201 0.08 6.68 25.22
N LEU A 202 -0.44 7.51 24.32
CA LEU A 202 -0.16 8.94 24.28
C LEU A 202 -0.64 9.66 25.55
N ASP A 203 -1.80 9.30 26.10
CA ASP A 203 -2.34 9.90 27.32
C ASP A 203 -1.62 9.43 28.60
N ALA A 204 -0.89 8.31 28.55
CA ALA A 204 -0.13 7.76 29.67
C ALA A 204 1.26 8.40 29.87
N VAL A 205 1.75 9.11 28.87
CA VAL A 205 3.00 9.89 28.88
C VAL A 205 2.71 11.36 29.13
#